data_5fe576c58d8df7c4ad531aa7ca46cacb
#
_entry.id   5fe576c58d8df7c4ad531aa7ca46cacb
#
_cell.length_a   1.000
_cell.length_b   1.000
_cell.length_c   1.000
_cell.angle_alpha   90.00
_cell.angle_beta   90.00
_cell.angle_gamma   90.00
#
_symmetry.space_group_name_H-M   'P 1'
#
loop_
_entity.id
_entity.type
_entity.pdbx_description
1 polymer ?
#
loop_
_entity_poly.entity_id
_entity_poly.type
_entity_poly.pdbx_seq_one_letter_code
_entity_poly.pdbx_strand_id
1 'polypeptide(L)'
;MNKNNVNLEDNFKSMDISRISDKSHFDSFLATGKNCWQTTLKLVKKFNGIGLHSGNKVNITIKPGAENSGIVFVRTDLDGDLGKRTIRANYKFVSDTSLCTTITNSFGIQVSTIEHIMAAFNGSGIDNALVEIDNSEIPIMDGSSLPFLNIMEDAGIIEQPSKRRVIKILKVIEVSEGDKFCSFSPSNGSDFSAQIDFESLVIGKQEASLSIEGYGFKEFAANARTFGFMKDVEHMKSLGLGLGGSLDNCIIIDNNEVINPGGLRHKNEFSRHKLLDAVGDIYTAGFRIQGLYRGIRAGHYMNNLLLKELFALASNYEIIDYPDPSLN
;
A
#
# COMPACT_ATOMS: atom_id res chain seq x y z
N MET A 1 24.22 -25.25 1.06
CA MET A 1 22.82 -25.71 1.00
C MET A 1 22.23 -25.67 2.40
N ASN A 2 21.66 -24.56 2.83
CA ASN A 2 20.91 -24.45 4.07
C ASN A 2 19.47 -24.17 3.72
N LYS A 3 18.63 -25.19 3.88
CA LYS A 3 17.18 -25.11 3.75
C LYS A 3 16.62 -24.56 5.06
N ASN A 4 16.38 -23.26 5.17
CA ASN A 4 15.51 -22.71 6.19
C ASN A 4 14.06 -22.75 5.66
N ASN A 5 13.45 -23.95 5.76
CA ASN A 5 11.99 -24.05 5.72
C ASN A 5 11.46 -23.52 7.05
N VAL A 6 11.01 -22.28 7.06
CA VAL A 6 10.22 -21.73 8.18
C VAL A 6 8.83 -22.38 8.09
N ASN A 7 8.53 -23.27 8.99
CA ASN A 7 7.23 -23.92 9.10
C ASN A 7 6.23 -22.86 9.62
N LEU A 8 5.35 -22.37 8.75
CA LEU A 8 4.41 -21.28 9.05
C LEU A 8 3.32 -21.69 10.08
N GLU A 9 3.03 -22.98 10.22
CA GLU A 9 1.97 -23.46 11.11
C GLU A 9 2.42 -23.53 12.61
N ASP A 10 3.69 -23.76 12.88
CA ASP A 10 4.20 -23.91 14.25
C ASP A 10 4.38 -22.57 14.98
N ASN A 11 4.50 -21.45 14.24
CA ASN A 11 4.69 -20.11 14.82
C ASN A 11 3.42 -19.48 15.40
N PHE A 12 2.23 -20.06 15.13
CA PHE A 12 0.96 -19.48 15.60
C PHE A 12 0.56 -19.92 17.02
N LYS A 13 1.23 -20.91 17.63
CA LYS A 13 0.81 -21.53 18.89
C LYS A 13 1.36 -20.87 20.18
N SER A 14 2.25 -19.90 20.09
CA SER A 14 2.93 -19.33 21.28
C SER A 14 2.76 -17.81 21.48
N MET A 15 1.69 -17.21 21.00
CA MET A 15 1.43 -15.78 21.28
C MET A 15 0.87 -15.60 22.69
N ASP A 16 1.62 -14.92 23.56
CA ASP A 16 1.13 -14.45 24.86
C ASP A 16 0.13 -13.30 24.67
N ILE A 17 -1.15 -13.60 24.87
CA ILE A 17 -2.29 -12.70 24.62
C ILE A 17 -2.46 -11.66 25.76
N SER A 18 -1.62 -11.66 26.79
CA SER A 18 -1.83 -10.87 28.01
C SER A 18 -1.53 -9.37 27.91
N ARG A 19 -0.94 -8.89 26.79
CA ARG A 19 -0.67 -7.45 26.57
C ARG A 19 -1.71 -6.82 25.64
N ILE A 20 -2.96 -6.80 26.09
CA ILE A 20 -4.10 -6.29 25.33
C ILE A 20 -4.30 -4.80 25.64
N SER A 21 -4.26 -3.95 24.63
CA SER A 21 -4.57 -2.53 24.74
C SER A 21 -5.88 -2.16 24.07
N ASP A 22 -6.61 -1.23 24.71
CA ASP A 22 -7.85 -0.64 24.25
C ASP A 22 -7.67 0.32 23.03
N LYS A 23 -8.79 0.78 22.45
CA LYS A 23 -8.83 1.77 21.36
C LYS A 23 -8.00 3.03 21.64
N SER A 24 -7.89 3.43 22.91
CA SER A 24 -7.02 4.53 23.38
C SER A 24 -5.53 4.30 23.09
N HIS A 25 -5.11 3.03 22.99
CA HIS A 25 -3.73 2.66 22.66
C HIS A 25 -3.44 2.76 21.18
N PHE A 26 -4.42 2.42 20.34
CA PHE A 26 -4.32 2.61 18.89
C PHE A 26 -4.16 4.10 18.56
N ASP A 27 -4.97 4.94 19.18
CA ASP A 27 -4.89 6.40 19.00
C ASP A 27 -3.55 6.96 19.50
N SER A 28 -3.03 6.48 20.63
CA SER A 28 -1.69 6.87 21.11
C SER A 28 -0.55 6.34 20.25
N PHE A 29 -0.72 5.15 19.67
CA PHE A 29 0.22 4.53 18.75
C PHE A 29 0.36 5.33 17.46
N LEU A 30 -0.76 5.73 16.84
CA LEU A 30 -0.75 6.58 15.65
C LEU A 30 -0.24 8.00 15.96
N ALA A 31 -0.57 8.53 17.13
CA ALA A 31 -0.20 9.90 17.52
C ALA A 31 1.31 10.10 17.75
N THR A 32 2.02 9.05 18.21
CA THR A 32 3.46 9.18 18.51
C THR A 32 4.38 8.84 17.34
N GLY A 33 3.90 8.03 16.36
CA GLY A 33 4.69 7.62 15.18
C GLY A 33 5.98 6.85 15.48
N LYS A 34 6.38 6.75 16.76
CA LYS A 34 7.69 6.27 17.22
C LYS A 34 7.65 4.91 17.90
N ASN A 35 6.98 3.93 17.28
CA ASN A 35 7.03 2.59 17.83
C ASN A 35 8.32 1.86 17.44
N CYS A 36 9.09 1.47 18.45
CA CYS A 36 10.36 0.74 18.31
C CYS A 36 10.18 -0.72 17.91
N TRP A 37 8.99 -1.28 18.05
CA TRP A 37 8.70 -2.70 17.86
C TRP A 37 7.92 -2.93 16.57
N GLN A 38 8.14 -4.07 15.93
CA GLN A 38 7.29 -4.51 14.84
C GLN A 38 5.85 -4.68 15.32
N THR A 39 4.92 -4.55 14.42
CA THR A 39 3.49 -4.66 14.74
C THR A 39 2.79 -5.58 13.76
N THR A 40 1.71 -6.17 14.28
CA THR A 40 0.79 -6.98 13.51
C THR A 40 -0.65 -6.75 13.99
N LEU A 41 -1.62 -7.33 13.30
CA LEU A 41 -3.01 -7.32 13.70
C LEU A 41 -3.22 -8.15 14.98
N LYS A 42 -4.14 -7.71 15.86
CA LYS A 42 -4.55 -8.47 17.04
C LYS A 42 -5.58 -9.54 16.69
N LEU A 43 -6.55 -9.21 15.84
CA LEU A 43 -7.66 -10.09 15.50
C LEU A 43 -7.67 -10.38 14.00
N VAL A 44 -8.18 -11.55 13.64
CA VAL A 44 -8.51 -11.90 12.26
C VAL A 44 -9.74 -11.13 11.83
N LYS A 45 -9.70 -10.54 10.64
CA LYS A 45 -10.86 -9.86 10.02
C LYS A 45 -11.15 -10.45 8.66
N LYS A 46 -12.46 -10.55 8.35
CA LYS A 46 -12.96 -10.99 7.05
C LYS A 46 -13.82 -9.90 6.45
N PHE A 47 -13.64 -9.69 5.16
CA PHE A 47 -14.46 -8.76 4.38
C PHE A 47 -14.51 -9.22 2.93
N ASN A 48 -15.37 -8.61 2.15
CA ASN A 48 -15.51 -8.91 0.73
C ASN A 48 -15.77 -7.63 -0.06
N GLY A 49 -15.62 -7.73 -1.36
CA GLY A 49 -15.90 -6.66 -2.29
C GLY A 49 -15.82 -7.15 -3.73
N ILE A 50 -15.60 -6.22 -4.65
CA ILE A 50 -15.52 -6.47 -6.10
C ILE A 50 -14.18 -5.96 -6.59
N GLY A 51 -13.47 -6.75 -7.42
CA GLY A 51 -12.27 -6.30 -8.12
C GLY A 51 -12.61 -5.20 -9.13
N LEU A 52 -11.82 -4.13 -9.17
CA LEU A 52 -12.06 -2.99 -10.07
C LEU A 52 -11.99 -3.41 -11.54
N HIS A 53 -10.94 -4.17 -11.88
CA HIS A 53 -10.69 -4.57 -13.27
C HIS A 53 -11.44 -5.83 -13.65
N SER A 54 -11.40 -6.86 -12.81
CA SER A 54 -12.03 -8.16 -13.08
C SER A 54 -13.55 -8.17 -12.95
N GLY A 55 -14.13 -7.29 -12.10
CA GLY A 55 -15.54 -7.32 -11.74
C GLY A 55 -15.93 -8.53 -10.87
N ASN A 56 -14.98 -9.35 -10.48
CA ASN A 56 -15.22 -10.55 -9.69
C ASN A 56 -15.45 -10.23 -8.22
N LYS A 57 -16.32 -11.02 -7.58
CA LYS A 57 -16.44 -11.02 -6.12
C LYS A 57 -15.19 -11.61 -5.50
N VAL A 58 -14.70 -11.00 -4.44
CA VAL A 58 -13.48 -11.37 -3.74
C VAL A 58 -13.73 -11.39 -2.25
N ASN A 59 -13.32 -12.48 -1.58
CA ASN A 59 -13.31 -12.58 -0.13
C ASN A 59 -11.86 -12.47 0.36
N ILE A 60 -11.66 -11.65 1.36
CA ILE A 60 -10.36 -11.41 2.00
C ILE A 60 -10.44 -11.81 3.46
N THR A 61 -9.41 -12.49 3.94
CA THR A 61 -9.17 -12.68 5.37
C THR A 61 -7.80 -12.11 5.71
N ILE A 62 -7.75 -11.05 6.52
CA ILE A 62 -6.49 -10.54 7.06
C ILE A 62 -6.24 -11.15 8.45
N LYS A 63 -5.01 -11.57 8.66
CA LYS A 63 -4.57 -12.27 9.87
C LYS A 63 -3.28 -11.65 10.42
N PRO A 64 -2.98 -11.86 11.71
CA PRO A 64 -1.65 -11.58 12.23
C PRO A 64 -0.57 -12.24 11.38
N GLY A 65 0.50 -11.52 11.08
CA GLY A 65 1.70 -12.03 10.40
C GLY A 65 2.79 -12.38 11.42
N ALA A 66 3.63 -13.35 11.08
CA ALA A 66 4.81 -13.66 11.88
C ALA A 66 5.81 -12.50 11.85
N GLU A 67 6.65 -12.38 12.88
CA GLU A 67 7.75 -11.41 12.91
C GLU A 67 8.63 -11.51 11.66
N ASN A 68 9.03 -10.38 11.12
CA ASN A 68 9.87 -10.27 9.91
C ASN A 68 9.24 -10.89 8.64
N SER A 69 7.94 -11.20 8.65
CA SER A 69 7.27 -11.73 7.43
C SER A 69 7.01 -10.64 6.40
N GLY A 70 6.83 -9.39 6.83
CA GLY A 70 6.26 -8.35 5.97
C GLY A 70 4.79 -8.64 5.65
N ILE A 71 4.28 -8.02 4.61
CA ILE A 71 2.93 -8.27 4.11
C ILE A 71 2.98 -9.44 3.11
N VAL A 72 2.20 -10.48 3.37
CA VAL A 72 2.20 -11.73 2.59
C VAL A 72 0.80 -12.03 2.10
N PHE A 73 0.65 -12.24 0.80
CA PHE A 73 -0.61 -12.66 0.17
C PHE A 73 -0.62 -14.16 -0.07
N VAL A 74 -1.78 -14.81 0.14
CA VAL A 74 -2.00 -16.23 -0.12
C VAL A 74 -3.28 -16.40 -0.94
N ARG A 75 -3.17 -17.01 -2.12
CA ARG A 75 -4.29 -17.36 -2.99
C ARG A 75 -4.97 -18.62 -2.45
N THR A 76 -6.19 -18.47 -1.92
CA THR A 76 -6.94 -19.58 -1.30
C THR A 76 -7.85 -20.32 -2.26
N ASP A 77 -8.11 -19.75 -3.42
CA ASP A 77 -8.86 -20.35 -4.53
C ASP A 77 -8.04 -21.35 -5.36
N LEU A 78 -6.73 -21.42 -5.12
CA LEU A 78 -5.83 -22.31 -5.83
C LEU A 78 -5.48 -23.53 -4.97
N ASP A 79 -5.48 -24.69 -5.60
CA ASP A 79 -5.05 -25.93 -4.96
C ASP A 79 -3.51 -26.08 -4.91
N GLY A 80 -3.04 -26.98 -4.06
CA GLY A 80 -1.64 -27.37 -4.00
C GLY A 80 -0.86 -26.76 -2.85
N ASP A 81 0.45 -26.79 -2.98
CA ASP A 81 1.41 -26.38 -1.95
C ASP A 81 1.25 -24.90 -1.58
N LEU A 82 1.19 -24.61 -0.26
CA LEU A 82 1.03 -23.26 0.28
C LEU A 82 2.15 -22.32 -0.22
N GLY A 83 3.38 -22.81 -0.30
CA GLY A 83 4.52 -22.01 -0.76
C GLY A 83 4.36 -21.55 -2.22
N LYS A 84 3.73 -22.35 -3.08
CA LYS A 84 3.51 -21.99 -4.48
C LYS A 84 2.46 -20.89 -4.65
N ARG A 85 1.45 -20.84 -3.78
CA ARG A 85 0.36 -19.85 -3.82
C ARG A 85 0.55 -18.66 -2.90
N THR A 86 1.75 -18.52 -2.33
CA THR A 86 2.16 -17.41 -1.46
C THR A 86 3.00 -16.40 -2.24
N ILE A 87 2.71 -15.10 -2.05
CA ILE A 87 3.40 -14.00 -2.69
C ILE A 87 3.71 -12.94 -1.63
N ARG A 88 4.97 -12.57 -1.44
CA ARG A 88 5.33 -11.42 -0.60
C ARG A 88 5.06 -10.10 -1.35
N ALA A 89 4.52 -9.11 -0.67
CA ALA A 89 4.49 -7.74 -1.17
C ALA A 89 5.92 -7.18 -1.17
N ASN A 90 6.61 -7.39 -2.29
CA ASN A 90 7.98 -6.90 -2.46
C ASN A 90 8.17 -6.38 -3.89
N TYR A 91 8.90 -5.27 -4.02
CA TYR A 91 9.17 -4.60 -5.30
C TYR A 91 9.74 -5.52 -6.39
N LYS A 92 10.47 -6.59 -5.98
CA LYS A 92 11.05 -7.59 -6.91
C LYS A 92 9.99 -8.45 -7.59
N PHE A 93 8.83 -8.59 -6.96
CA PHE A 93 7.71 -9.37 -7.49
C PHE A 93 6.70 -8.53 -8.25
N VAL A 94 6.87 -7.21 -8.31
CA VAL A 94 6.03 -6.33 -9.13
C VAL A 94 6.26 -6.66 -10.60
N SER A 95 5.22 -7.17 -11.24
CA SER A 95 5.24 -7.71 -12.61
C SER A 95 4.48 -6.86 -13.61
N ASP A 96 3.45 -6.12 -13.16
CA ASP A 96 2.70 -5.19 -13.98
C ASP A 96 2.34 -3.93 -13.17
N THR A 97 2.39 -2.78 -13.86
CA THR A 97 2.13 -1.45 -13.29
C THR A 97 1.33 -0.57 -14.27
N SER A 98 0.63 -1.19 -15.23
CA SER A 98 -0.06 -0.46 -16.31
C SER A 98 -1.26 0.34 -15.79
N LEU A 99 -2.10 -0.25 -14.94
CA LEU A 99 -3.29 0.39 -14.36
C LEU A 99 -3.37 0.26 -12.84
N CYS A 100 -2.67 -0.71 -12.28
CA CYS A 100 -2.57 -0.98 -10.85
C CYS A 100 -1.23 -1.66 -10.56
N THR A 101 -0.89 -1.84 -9.30
CA THR A 101 0.30 -2.61 -8.93
C THR A 101 -0.05 -4.09 -8.78
N THR A 102 0.54 -4.93 -9.64
CA THR A 102 0.41 -6.39 -9.62
C THR A 102 1.71 -7.03 -9.18
N ILE A 103 1.65 -7.96 -8.24
CA ILE A 103 2.77 -8.81 -7.82
C ILE A 103 2.56 -10.23 -8.30
N THR A 104 3.64 -10.87 -8.78
CA THR A 104 3.62 -12.26 -9.28
C THR A 104 4.82 -13.02 -8.71
N ASN A 105 4.57 -14.22 -8.21
CA ASN A 105 5.66 -15.09 -7.73
C ASN A 105 6.29 -15.91 -8.88
N SER A 106 7.33 -16.69 -8.55
CA SER A 106 8.06 -17.52 -9.53
C SER A 106 7.23 -18.66 -10.14
N PHE A 107 6.03 -18.91 -9.65
CA PHE A 107 5.10 -19.91 -10.19
C PHE A 107 4.01 -19.29 -11.08
N GLY A 108 4.10 -17.99 -11.38
CA GLY A 108 3.12 -17.26 -12.19
C GLY A 108 1.81 -16.92 -11.46
N ILE A 109 1.76 -17.11 -10.15
CA ILE A 109 0.60 -16.79 -9.35
C ILE A 109 0.67 -15.31 -8.96
N GLN A 110 -0.44 -14.58 -9.18
CA GLN A 110 -0.49 -13.13 -9.05
C GLN A 110 -1.58 -12.64 -8.12
N VAL A 111 -1.35 -11.43 -7.57
CA VAL A 111 -2.35 -10.58 -6.90
C VAL A 111 -2.18 -9.16 -7.43
N SER A 112 -3.27 -8.56 -7.90
CA SER A 112 -3.31 -7.22 -8.49
C SER A 112 -4.05 -6.21 -7.60
N THR A 113 -3.90 -4.92 -7.92
CA THR A 113 -4.54 -3.78 -7.23
C THR A 113 -4.19 -3.75 -5.74
N ILE A 114 -2.91 -3.99 -5.42
CA ILE A 114 -2.45 -4.07 -4.03
C ILE A 114 -2.18 -2.70 -3.40
N GLU A 115 -2.05 -1.62 -4.18
CA GLU A 115 -1.63 -0.29 -3.75
C GLU A 115 -2.47 0.26 -2.60
N HIS A 116 -3.80 0.14 -2.64
CA HIS A 116 -4.68 0.72 -1.63
C HIS A 116 -4.60 0.00 -0.28
N ILE A 117 -4.57 -1.33 -0.28
CA ILE A 117 -4.41 -2.10 0.97
C ILE A 117 -2.98 -1.96 1.52
N MET A 118 -1.96 -1.87 0.65
CA MET A 118 -0.58 -1.60 1.05
C MET A 118 -0.43 -0.22 1.67
N ALA A 119 -1.11 0.81 1.11
CA ALA A 119 -1.17 2.14 1.71
C ALA A 119 -1.82 2.12 3.10
N ALA A 120 -2.89 1.33 3.28
CA ALA A 120 -3.53 1.15 4.58
C ALA A 120 -2.59 0.47 5.59
N PHE A 121 -1.86 -0.60 5.21
CA PHE A 121 -0.86 -1.23 6.08
C PHE A 121 0.25 -0.26 6.50
N ASN A 122 0.78 0.51 5.55
CA ASN A 122 1.80 1.51 5.84
C ASN A 122 1.26 2.62 6.75
N GLY A 123 0.08 3.17 6.42
CA GLY A 123 -0.58 4.22 7.20
C GLY A 123 -0.98 3.80 8.61
N SER A 124 -1.35 2.52 8.80
CA SER A 124 -1.64 1.93 10.12
C SER A 124 -0.38 1.53 10.89
N GLY A 125 0.80 1.58 10.27
CA GLY A 125 2.05 1.16 10.90
C GLY A 125 2.16 -0.34 11.12
N ILE A 126 1.45 -1.17 10.35
CA ILE A 126 1.49 -2.64 10.44
C ILE A 126 2.67 -3.16 9.61
N ASP A 127 3.62 -3.82 10.28
CA ASP A 127 4.82 -4.38 9.64
C ASP A 127 4.57 -5.77 9.05
N ASN A 128 3.74 -6.59 9.72
CA ASN A 128 3.55 -7.98 9.37
C ASN A 128 2.07 -8.34 9.31
N ALA A 129 1.64 -8.92 8.20
CA ALA A 129 0.28 -9.43 8.03
C ALA A 129 0.22 -10.56 7.01
N LEU A 130 -0.72 -11.48 7.21
CA LEU A 130 -1.10 -12.50 6.23
C LEU A 130 -2.45 -12.12 5.63
N VAL A 131 -2.51 -12.00 4.32
CA VAL A 131 -3.72 -11.66 3.53
C VAL A 131 -4.11 -12.86 2.69
N GLU A 132 -5.12 -13.58 3.10
CA GLU A 132 -5.74 -14.64 2.30
C GLU A 132 -6.77 -14.03 1.34
N ILE A 133 -6.70 -14.43 0.09
CA ILE A 133 -7.56 -13.94 -0.97
C ILE A 133 -8.00 -15.09 -1.87
N ASP A 134 -9.30 -15.14 -2.20
CA ASP A 134 -9.88 -16.19 -3.04
C ASP A 134 -10.01 -15.80 -4.53
N ASN A 135 -9.28 -14.77 -4.95
CA ASN A 135 -9.23 -14.32 -6.35
C ASN A 135 -7.88 -13.62 -6.63
N SER A 136 -7.65 -13.21 -7.88
CA SER A 136 -6.40 -12.57 -8.30
C SER A 136 -6.32 -11.06 -8.09
N GLU A 137 -7.37 -10.41 -7.61
CA GLU A 137 -7.43 -8.95 -7.47
C GLU A 137 -7.96 -8.55 -6.09
N ILE A 138 -7.29 -7.59 -5.42
CA ILE A 138 -7.80 -6.97 -4.20
C ILE A 138 -9.07 -6.19 -4.51
N PRO A 139 -10.14 -6.29 -3.68
CA PRO A 139 -11.38 -5.56 -3.94
C PRO A 139 -11.15 -4.05 -3.84
N ILE A 140 -11.78 -3.30 -4.74
CA ILE A 140 -11.61 -1.84 -4.81
C ILE A 140 -12.27 -1.10 -3.64
N MET A 141 -13.19 -1.72 -2.95
CA MET A 141 -14.00 -1.14 -1.88
C MET A 141 -14.75 0.12 -2.37
N ASP A 142 -14.52 1.27 -1.72
CA ASP A 142 -15.05 2.58 -2.13
C ASP A 142 -14.11 3.39 -3.02
N GLY A 143 -13.05 2.76 -3.52
CA GLY A 143 -12.03 3.39 -4.35
C GLY A 143 -10.89 4.05 -3.58
N SER A 144 -10.89 3.95 -2.26
CA SER A 144 -9.88 4.54 -1.37
C SER A 144 -9.24 3.51 -0.44
N SER A 145 -8.26 3.92 0.37
CA SER A 145 -7.67 3.07 1.42
C SER A 145 -8.46 3.06 2.73
N LEU A 146 -9.39 3.99 2.92
CA LEU A 146 -10.08 4.18 4.21
C LEU A 146 -10.83 2.93 4.70
N PRO A 147 -11.56 2.16 3.86
CA PRO A 147 -12.21 0.94 4.31
C PRO A 147 -11.23 -0.09 4.86
N PHE A 148 -10.06 -0.27 4.22
CA PHE A 148 -9.02 -1.18 4.71
C PHE A 148 -8.44 -0.71 6.04
N LEU A 149 -8.19 0.59 6.17
CA LEU A 149 -7.68 1.19 7.39
C LEU A 149 -8.67 1.00 8.56
N ASN A 150 -9.97 1.22 8.33
CA ASN A 150 -11.00 0.98 9.34
C ASN A 150 -11.05 -0.50 9.77
N ILE A 151 -10.90 -1.44 8.82
CA ILE A 151 -10.85 -2.87 9.13
C ILE A 151 -9.62 -3.21 10.01
N MET A 152 -8.46 -2.59 9.73
CA MET A 152 -7.24 -2.77 10.52
C MET A 152 -7.38 -2.15 11.92
N GLU A 153 -8.01 -0.99 12.05
CA GLU A 153 -8.35 -0.40 13.34
C GLU A 153 -9.28 -1.29 14.16
N ASP A 154 -10.33 -1.81 13.52
CA ASP A 154 -11.25 -2.75 14.17
C ASP A 154 -10.59 -4.10 14.53
N ALA A 155 -9.54 -4.50 13.82
CA ALA A 155 -8.74 -5.66 14.19
C ALA A 155 -7.89 -5.40 15.43
N GLY A 156 -7.54 -4.14 15.68
CA GLY A 156 -6.54 -3.74 16.66
C GLY A 156 -5.13 -4.09 16.22
N ILE A 157 -4.15 -3.40 16.77
CA ILE A 157 -2.72 -3.59 16.48
C ILE A 157 -2.02 -4.01 17.78
N ILE A 158 -1.10 -4.97 17.66
CA ILE A 158 -0.25 -5.44 18.77
C ILE A 158 1.22 -5.36 18.38
N GLU A 159 2.07 -5.09 19.35
CA GLU A 159 3.52 -5.14 19.22
C GLU A 159 4.01 -6.59 19.21
N GLN A 160 5.12 -6.80 18.49
CA GLN A 160 5.85 -8.07 18.41
C GLN A 160 7.25 -7.89 19.03
N PRO A 161 7.89 -8.95 19.53
CA PRO A 161 9.19 -8.86 20.23
C PRO A 161 10.35 -8.32 19.36
N SER A 162 10.24 -8.39 18.03
CA SER A 162 11.31 -7.93 17.14
C SER A 162 11.31 -6.41 16.97
N LYS A 163 12.49 -5.81 16.90
CA LYS A 163 12.67 -4.39 16.61
C LYS A 163 12.12 -4.03 15.24
N ARG A 164 11.45 -2.86 15.17
CA ARG A 164 11.06 -2.29 13.87
C ARG A 164 12.31 -1.81 13.15
N ARG A 165 12.34 -2.06 11.86
CA ARG A 165 13.40 -1.58 10.96
C ARG A 165 12.82 -0.67 9.90
N VAL A 166 13.62 0.30 9.49
CA VAL A 166 13.29 1.21 8.39
C VAL A 166 14.45 1.26 7.40
N ILE A 167 14.15 1.63 6.17
CA ILE A 167 15.12 1.92 5.13
C ILE A 167 15.43 3.41 5.20
N LYS A 168 16.60 3.78 5.71
CA LYS A 168 17.09 5.15 5.75
C LYS A 168 17.72 5.51 4.41
N ILE A 169 17.24 6.57 3.78
CA ILE A 169 17.80 7.09 2.54
C ILE A 169 19.06 7.87 2.85
N LEU A 170 20.19 7.50 2.23
CA LEU A 170 21.50 8.10 2.49
C LEU A 170 21.88 9.22 1.53
N LYS A 171 21.33 9.20 0.30
CA LYS A 171 21.58 10.20 -0.74
C LYS A 171 20.37 10.39 -1.63
N VAL A 172 20.40 11.42 -2.46
CA VAL A 172 19.34 11.64 -3.46
C VAL A 172 19.42 10.54 -4.53
N ILE A 173 18.27 9.96 -4.84
CA ILE A 173 18.08 8.95 -5.89
C ILE A 173 16.93 9.45 -6.76
N GLU A 174 17.13 9.45 -8.07
CA GLU A 174 16.19 10.03 -9.02
C GLU A 174 15.98 9.11 -10.21
N VAL A 175 14.74 9.06 -10.70
CA VAL A 175 14.39 8.42 -11.95
C VAL A 175 13.48 9.34 -12.75
N SER A 176 13.66 9.36 -14.07
CA SER A 176 12.83 10.16 -14.98
C SER A 176 12.53 9.40 -16.27
N GLU A 177 11.36 9.60 -16.82
CA GLU A 177 10.94 9.09 -18.13
C GLU A 177 9.98 10.10 -18.79
N GLY A 178 10.45 10.75 -19.84
CA GLY A 178 9.75 11.86 -20.46
C GLY A 178 9.55 13.01 -19.47
N ASP A 179 8.30 13.35 -19.20
CA ASP A 179 7.89 14.40 -18.25
C ASP A 179 7.56 13.87 -16.84
N LYS A 180 7.78 12.57 -16.62
CA LYS A 180 7.56 11.90 -15.33
C LYS A 180 8.87 11.88 -14.53
N PHE A 181 8.74 12.11 -13.24
CA PHE A 181 9.89 12.15 -12.34
C PHE A 181 9.52 11.58 -10.96
N CYS A 182 10.43 10.82 -10.38
CA CYS A 182 10.38 10.40 -8.97
C CYS A 182 11.75 10.52 -8.32
N SER A 183 11.77 10.85 -7.03
CA SER A 183 13.00 10.85 -6.25
C SER A 183 12.79 10.40 -4.80
N PHE A 184 13.87 9.90 -4.20
CA PHE A 184 14.07 9.87 -2.76
C PHE A 184 15.15 10.87 -2.37
N SER A 185 14.94 11.55 -1.24
CA SER A 185 15.95 12.41 -0.61
C SER A 185 16.07 12.06 0.88
N PRO A 186 17.25 12.22 1.50
CA PRO A 186 17.39 12.08 2.95
C PRO A 186 16.42 12.98 3.70
N SER A 187 15.72 12.41 4.69
CA SER A 187 14.85 13.11 5.65
C SER A 187 14.82 12.31 6.95
N ASN A 188 14.48 12.97 8.06
CA ASN A 188 14.32 12.30 9.35
C ASN A 188 12.92 11.65 9.53
N GLY A 189 11.96 12.01 8.70
CA GLY A 189 10.62 11.47 8.68
C GLY A 189 10.38 10.50 7.52
N SER A 190 9.15 10.02 7.40
CA SER A 190 8.64 9.27 6.26
C SER A 190 7.66 10.16 5.49
N ASP A 191 8.21 10.97 4.61
CA ASP A 191 7.51 12.08 3.98
C ASP A 191 7.23 11.79 2.51
N PHE A 192 6.06 12.22 2.04
CA PHE A 192 5.61 12.02 0.66
C PHE A 192 5.08 13.31 0.06
N SER A 193 5.44 13.56 -1.20
CA SER A 193 4.89 14.65 -2.02
C SER A 193 4.58 14.13 -3.42
N ALA A 194 3.39 14.43 -3.93
CA ALA A 194 2.95 14.07 -5.26
C ALA A 194 2.37 15.29 -5.98
N GLN A 195 2.89 15.57 -7.16
CA GLN A 195 2.37 16.58 -8.10
C GLN A 195 1.81 15.86 -9.31
N ILE A 196 0.59 16.20 -9.67
CA ILE A 196 -0.07 15.76 -10.91
C ILE A 196 -0.32 16.94 -11.82
N ASP A 197 -0.41 16.66 -13.11
CA ASP A 197 -0.71 17.66 -14.12
C ASP A 197 -1.42 16.98 -15.30
N PHE A 198 -2.71 17.24 -15.42
CA PHE A 198 -3.58 16.68 -16.45
C PHE A 198 -4.14 17.81 -17.33
N GLU A 199 -4.31 17.53 -18.60
CA GLU A 199 -4.95 18.48 -19.53
C GLU A 199 -6.42 18.78 -19.18
N SER A 200 -7.07 17.89 -18.42
CA SER A 200 -8.44 18.08 -17.95
C SER A 200 -8.53 19.30 -17.02
N LEU A 201 -9.44 20.24 -17.33
CA LEU A 201 -9.69 21.43 -16.52
C LEU A 201 -10.20 21.11 -15.10
N VAL A 202 -10.82 19.94 -14.92
CA VAL A 202 -11.31 19.49 -13.61
C VAL A 202 -10.17 19.06 -12.70
N ILE A 203 -9.13 18.44 -13.26
CA ILE A 203 -7.95 18.02 -12.52
C ILE A 203 -6.90 19.12 -12.52
N GLY A 204 -6.43 19.51 -13.70
CA GLY A 204 -5.36 20.48 -13.88
C GLY A 204 -4.08 20.09 -13.15
N LYS A 205 -3.36 21.10 -12.68
CA LYS A 205 -2.18 20.93 -11.85
C LYS A 205 -2.57 20.94 -10.37
N GLN A 206 -2.26 19.86 -9.66
CA GLN A 206 -2.51 19.73 -8.22
C GLN A 206 -1.28 19.14 -7.52
N GLU A 207 -1.15 19.45 -6.24
CA GLU A 207 -0.09 18.92 -5.37
C GLU A 207 -0.71 18.48 -4.03
N ALA A 208 -0.12 17.43 -3.46
CA ALA A 208 -0.44 16.93 -2.15
C ALA A 208 0.83 16.42 -1.47
N SER A 209 0.96 16.67 -0.17
CA SER A 209 2.08 16.17 0.64
C SER A 209 1.61 15.80 2.03
N LEU A 210 2.24 14.77 2.61
CA LEU A 210 1.99 14.32 3.97
C LEU A 210 3.25 13.70 4.57
N SER A 211 3.29 13.65 5.91
CA SER A 211 4.11 12.71 6.66
C SER A 211 3.25 11.54 7.09
N ILE A 212 3.76 10.29 6.94
CA ILE A 212 3.02 9.10 7.38
C ILE A 212 2.94 9.01 8.90
N GLU A 213 3.84 9.69 9.60
CA GLU A 213 3.88 9.67 11.06
C GLU A 213 2.62 10.33 11.65
N GLY A 214 2.07 9.70 12.68
CA GLY A 214 0.84 10.15 13.31
C GLY A 214 -0.42 9.92 12.47
N TYR A 215 -1.39 10.83 12.57
CA TYR A 215 -2.67 10.74 11.85
C TYR A 215 -2.62 11.22 10.39
N GLY A 216 -1.46 11.67 9.92
CA GLY A 216 -1.35 12.34 8.62
C GLY A 216 -1.94 11.58 7.46
N PHE A 217 -1.68 10.26 7.35
CA PHE A 217 -2.22 9.46 6.26
C PHE A 217 -3.76 9.30 6.36
N LYS A 218 -4.28 8.95 7.54
CA LYS A 218 -5.72 8.72 7.74
C LYS A 218 -6.55 9.95 7.41
N GLU A 219 -6.16 11.10 7.97
CA GLU A 219 -6.93 12.34 7.83
C GLU A 219 -6.77 12.98 6.46
N PHE A 220 -5.59 12.84 5.85
CA PHE A 220 -5.28 13.58 4.65
C PHE A 220 -5.50 12.80 3.36
N ALA A 221 -5.07 11.53 3.28
CA ALA A 221 -5.03 10.79 2.03
C ALA A 221 -5.92 9.54 1.99
N ALA A 222 -6.15 8.86 3.13
CA ALA A 222 -6.77 7.53 3.15
C ALA A 222 -8.13 7.46 2.47
N ASN A 223 -8.93 8.53 2.48
CA ASN A 223 -10.28 8.57 1.90
C ASN A 223 -10.33 9.15 0.48
N ALA A 224 -9.19 9.43 -0.15
CA ALA A 224 -9.14 9.89 -1.53
C ALA A 224 -9.39 8.74 -2.50
N ARG A 225 -10.39 8.90 -3.38
CA ARG A 225 -10.83 7.85 -4.32
C ARG A 225 -10.00 7.85 -5.60
N THR A 226 -9.87 6.65 -6.17
CA THR A 226 -9.38 6.48 -7.55
C THR A 226 -10.28 7.18 -8.55
N PHE A 227 -9.76 7.48 -9.74
CA PHE A 227 -10.47 8.25 -10.75
C PHE A 227 -10.13 7.77 -12.16
N GLY A 228 -11.06 8.05 -13.07
CA GLY A 228 -10.89 7.76 -14.49
C GLY A 228 -11.72 8.69 -15.36
N PHE A 229 -11.50 8.62 -16.66
CA PHE A 229 -12.25 9.40 -17.63
C PHE A 229 -13.29 8.54 -18.32
N MET A 230 -14.52 9.07 -18.50
CA MET A 230 -15.60 8.38 -19.18
C MET A 230 -15.20 7.92 -20.58
N LYS A 231 -14.45 8.73 -21.30
CA LYS A 231 -13.96 8.42 -22.67
C LYS A 231 -13.11 7.14 -22.73
N ASP A 232 -12.46 6.75 -21.59
CA ASP A 232 -11.57 5.59 -21.55
C ASP A 232 -12.33 4.32 -21.09
N VAL A 233 -13.54 4.48 -20.51
CA VAL A 233 -14.31 3.36 -19.91
C VAL A 233 -14.66 2.28 -20.93
N GLU A 234 -15.14 2.67 -22.12
CA GLU A 234 -15.52 1.69 -23.16
C GLU A 234 -14.28 0.93 -23.67
N HIS A 235 -13.19 1.64 -23.87
CA HIS A 235 -11.93 1.01 -24.28
C HIS A 235 -11.42 0.04 -23.22
N MET A 236 -11.41 0.43 -21.95
CA MET A 236 -11.03 -0.45 -20.84
C MET A 236 -11.90 -1.71 -20.79
N LYS A 237 -13.23 -1.54 -20.90
CA LYS A 237 -14.16 -2.67 -20.92
C LYS A 237 -13.92 -3.62 -22.10
N SER A 238 -13.59 -3.09 -23.28
CA SER A 238 -13.25 -3.92 -24.45
C SER A 238 -11.98 -4.76 -24.25
N LEU A 239 -11.09 -4.33 -23.35
CA LEU A 239 -9.89 -5.06 -22.91
C LEU A 239 -10.15 -5.97 -21.71
N GLY A 240 -11.41 -6.08 -21.22
CA GLY A 240 -11.77 -6.86 -20.04
C GLY A 240 -11.33 -6.21 -18.72
N LEU A 241 -11.17 -4.88 -18.69
CA LEU A 241 -10.73 -4.08 -17.55
C LEU A 241 -11.85 -3.12 -17.09
N GLY A 242 -11.78 -2.67 -15.84
CA GLY A 242 -12.77 -1.74 -15.28
C GLY A 242 -14.18 -2.32 -15.15
N LEU A 243 -14.31 -3.66 -15.16
CA LEU A 243 -15.62 -4.34 -15.16
C LEU A 243 -16.40 -4.15 -13.85
N GLY A 244 -15.70 -3.91 -12.74
CA GLY A 244 -16.27 -3.64 -11.42
C GLY A 244 -16.36 -2.15 -11.08
N GLY A 245 -15.95 -1.27 -12.01
CA GLY A 245 -16.01 0.18 -11.81
C GLY A 245 -17.44 0.72 -11.77
N SER A 246 -17.69 1.61 -10.80
CA SER A 246 -18.99 2.29 -10.61
C SER A 246 -18.74 3.69 -10.03
N LEU A 247 -19.80 4.52 -10.01
CA LEU A 247 -19.75 5.84 -9.38
C LEU A 247 -19.58 5.77 -7.84
N ASP A 248 -19.76 4.59 -7.24
CA ASP A 248 -19.56 4.40 -5.80
C ASP A 248 -18.09 4.15 -5.45
N ASN A 249 -17.27 3.66 -6.39
CA ASN A 249 -15.90 3.25 -6.14
C ASN A 249 -14.83 3.92 -7.03
N CYS A 250 -15.24 4.83 -7.90
CA CYS A 250 -14.34 5.56 -8.79
C CYS A 250 -14.90 6.94 -9.08
N ILE A 251 -14.06 7.97 -9.05
CA ILE A 251 -14.45 9.30 -9.55
C ILE A 251 -14.38 9.26 -11.07
N ILE A 252 -15.51 9.53 -11.71
CA ILE A 252 -15.60 9.57 -13.19
C ILE A 252 -15.68 11.02 -13.66
N ILE A 253 -14.80 11.35 -14.60
CA ILE A 253 -14.75 12.66 -15.26
C ILE A 253 -15.30 12.49 -16.66
N ASP A 254 -16.35 13.26 -16.97
CA ASP A 254 -16.93 13.38 -18.31
C ASP A 254 -17.02 14.83 -18.70
N ASN A 255 -16.60 15.17 -19.93
CA ASN A 255 -16.67 16.53 -20.50
C ASN A 255 -16.25 17.66 -19.52
N ASN A 256 -15.15 17.48 -18.79
CA ASN A 256 -14.64 18.41 -17.77
C ASN A 256 -15.56 18.58 -16.52
N GLU A 257 -16.37 17.59 -16.20
CA GLU A 257 -17.19 17.57 -15.00
C GLU A 257 -17.01 16.26 -14.25
N VAL A 258 -17.08 16.31 -12.91
CA VAL A 258 -17.19 15.10 -12.08
C VAL A 258 -18.63 14.68 -12.03
N ILE A 259 -18.95 13.50 -12.59
CA ILE A 259 -20.34 13.03 -12.70
C ILE A 259 -20.82 12.24 -11.47
N ASN A 260 -19.96 11.99 -10.50
CA ASN A 260 -20.34 11.28 -9.27
C ASN A 260 -21.36 12.10 -8.47
N PRO A 261 -22.45 11.50 -7.98
CA PRO A 261 -23.32 12.15 -7.02
C PRO A 261 -22.56 12.62 -5.78
N GLY A 262 -22.70 13.89 -5.39
CA GLY A 262 -21.96 14.48 -4.26
C GLY A 262 -20.56 15.02 -4.59
N GLY A 263 -20.07 14.84 -5.82
CA GLY A 263 -18.81 15.43 -6.28
C GLY A 263 -17.56 14.85 -5.60
N LEU A 264 -16.59 15.71 -5.35
CA LEU A 264 -15.32 15.37 -4.70
C LEU A 264 -15.42 15.41 -3.18
N ARG A 265 -14.73 14.48 -2.49
CA ARG A 265 -14.56 14.49 -1.02
C ARG A 265 -13.62 15.61 -0.57
N HIS A 266 -12.63 15.95 -1.42
CA HIS A 266 -11.66 17.02 -1.18
C HIS A 266 -11.41 17.80 -2.46
N LYS A 267 -11.16 19.09 -2.34
CA LYS A 267 -10.85 19.95 -3.49
C LYS A 267 -9.68 19.45 -4.34
N ASN A 268 -8.69 18.81 -3.70
CA ASN A 268 -7.50 18.22 -4.33
C ASN A 268 -7.49 16.68 -4.22
N GLU A 269 -8.65 16.03 -4.32
CA GLU A 269 -8.79 14.58 -4.13
C GLU A 269 -7.93 13.78 -5.11
N PHE A 270 -7.78 14.24 -6.34
CA PHE A 270 -6.97 13.57 -7.36
C PHE A 270 -5.49 13.46 -6.97
N SER A 271 -4.88 14.56 -6.50
CA SER A 271 -3.49 14.53 -6.04
C SER A 271 -3.30 13.75 -4.74
N ARG A 272 -4.30 13.80 -3.83
CA ARG A 272 -4.30 12.99 -2.61
C ARG A 272 -4.37 11.51 -2.93
N HIS A 273 -5.15 11.11 -3.95
CA HIS A 273 -5.20 9.72 -4.38
C HIS A 273 -3.86 9.27 -4.97
N LYS A 274 -3.24 10.07 -5.83
CA LYS A 274 -1.90 9.74 -6.34
C LYS A 274 -0.82 9.67 -5.26
N LEU A 275 -1.00 10.44 -4.19
CA LEU A 275 -0.15 10.33 -3.01
C LEU A 275 -0.41 9.02 -2.25
N LEU A 276 -1.68 8.61 -2.10
CA LEU A 276 -2.09 7.33 -1.52
C LEU A 276 -1.47 6.15 -2.30
N ASP A 277 -1.57 6.16 -3.63
CA ASP A 277 -0.95 5.16 -4.51
C ASP A 277 0.56 5.04 -4.24
N ALA A 278 1.26 6.19 -4.19
CA ALA A 278 2.69 6.22 -3.91
C ALA A 278 3.02 5.64 -2.53
N VAL A 279 2.23 5.94 -1.49
CA VAL A 279 2.41 5.38 -0.14
C VAL A 279 2.31 3.85 -0.14
N GLY A 280 1.40 3.29 -0.91
CA GLY A 280 1.22 1.84 -1.04
C GLY A 280 2.30 1.18 -1.88
N ASP A 281 2.58 1.71 -3.05
CA ASP A 281 3.61 1.19 -3.96
C ASP A 281 4.99 1.17 -3.30
N ILE A 282 5.36 2.25 -2.64
CA ILE A 282 6.66 2.39 -1.96
C ILE A 282 6.76 1.42 -0.76
N TYR A 283 5.65 1.04 -0.13
CA TYR A 283 5.68 0.05 0.95
C TYR A 283 6.02 -1.36 0.47
N THR A 284 6.00 -1.63 -0.84
CA THR A 284 6.58 -2.86 -1.42
C THR A 284 8.10 -2.94 -1.28
N ALA A 285 8.78 -1.90 -0.79
CA ALA A 285 10.17 -1.98 -0.32
C ALA A 285 10.37 -3.03 0.78
N GLY A 286 9.29 -3.41 1.50
CA GLY A 286 9.32 -4.40 2.59
C GLY A 286 9.49 -3.80 3.98
N PHE A 287 9.91 -2.54 4.07
CA PHE A 287 9.98 -1.73 5.28
C PHE A 287 9.55 -0.30 4.95
N ARG A 288 9.15 0.45 5.98
CA ARG A 288 8.91 1.89 5.85
C ARG A 288 10.20 2.59 5.43
N ILE A 289 10.09 3.61 4.58
CA ILE A 289 11.24 4.43 4.17
C ILE A 289 11.33 5.67 5.07
N GLN A 290 12.49 5.87 5.69
CA GLN A 290 12.88 7.11 6.32
C GLN A 290 13.57 7.98 5.26
N GLY A 291 12.86 8.98 4.77
CA GLY A 291 13.27 9.83 3.66
C GLY A 291 12.07 10.60 3.11
N LEU A 292 12.32 11.48 2.16
CA LEU A 292 11.30 12.21 1.41
C LEU A 292 11.15 11.57 0.02
N TYR A 293 9.96 11.03 -0.26
CA TYR A 293 9.53 10.68 -1.61
C TYR A 293 8.94 11.91 -2.30
N ARG A 294 9.32 12.17 -3.55
CA ARG A 294 8.71 13.16 -4.42
C ARG A 294 8.37 12.55 -5.77
N GLY A 295 7.09 12.64 -6.18
CA GLY A 295 6.62 12.22 -7.50
C GLY A 295 6.04 13.40 -8.29
N ILE A 296 6.43 13.55 -9.56
CA ILE A 296 5.84 14.50 -10.49
C ILE A 296 5.31 13.70 -11.68
N ARG A 297 4.00 13.75 -11.91
CA ARG A 297 3.29 12.97 -12.93
C ARG A 297 3.60 11.46 -12.84
N ALA A 298 3.97 11.01 -11.65
CA ALA A 298 4.36 9.64 -11.37
C ALA A 298 3.14 8.73 -11.23
N GLY A 299 3.34 7.45 -11.53
CA GLY A 299 2.39 6.37 -11.31
C GLY A 299 3.14 5.11 -10.87
N HIS A 300 2.44 3.98 -10.79
CA HIS A 300 2.96 2.71 -10.26
C HIS A 300 4.30 2.28 -10.92
N TYR A 301 4.42 2.46 -12.22
CA TYR A 301 5.66 2.16 -12.95
C TYR A 301 6.86 2.95 -12.42
N MET A 302 6.71 4.29 -12.31
CA MET A 302 7.78 5.17 -11.82
C MET A 302 8.14 4.87 -10.35
N ASN A 303 7.13 4.56 -9.53
CA ASN A 303 7.31 4.18 -8.13
C ASN A 303 8.14 2.88 -8.01
N ASN A 304 7.82 1.87 -8.82
CA ASN A 304 8.59 0.62 -8.85
C ASN A 304 10.00 0.81 -9.44
N LEU A 305 10.14 1.65 -10.48
CA LEU A 305 11.45 1.99 -11.05
C LEU A 305 12.34 2.67 -10.01
N LEU A 306 11.81 3.60 -9.22
CA LEU A 306 12.54 4.26 -8.13
C LEU A 306 12.98 3.27 -7.05
N LEU A 307 12.14 2.28 -6.69
CA LEU A 307 12.54 1.23 -5.77
C LEU A 307 13.65 0.34 -6.34
N LYS A 308 13.59 -0.01 -7.63
CA LYS A 308 14.67 -0.75 -8.29
C LYS A 308 15.99 0.02 -8.25
N GLU A 309 15.96 1.33 -8.51
CA GLU A 309 17.14 2.19 -8.44
C GLU A 309 17.65 2.35 -6.99
N LEU A 310 16.76 2.50 -6.01
CA LEU A 310 17.13 2.51 -4.59
C LEU A 310 17.95 1.28 -4.23
N PHE A 311 17.47 0.09 -4.58
CA PHE A 311 18.12 -1.16 -4.21
C PHE A 311 19.24 -1.62 -5.15
N ALA A 312 19.51 -0.87 -6.22
CA ALA A 312 20.60 -1.18 -7.15
C ALA A 312 21.99 -1.04 -6.50
N LEU A 313 22.13 -0.10 -5.56
CA LEU A 313 23.40 0.16 -4.89
C LEU A 313 23.22 0.18 -3.36
N ALA A 314 24.03 -0.59 -2.64
CA ALA A 314 24.03 -0.60 -1.17
C ALA A 314 24.36 0.77 -0.55
N SER A 315 25.05 1.65 -1.28
CA SER A 315 25.37 3.02 -0.84
C SER A 315 24.18 4.00 -0.89
N ASN A 316 23.03 3.58 -1.41
CA ASN A 316 21.83 4.42 -1.52
C ASN A 316 21.05 4.46 -0.20
N TYR A 317 21.15 3.41 0.61
CA TYR A 317 20.32 3.22 1.80
C TYR A 317 21.04 2.45 2.88
N GLU A 318 20.46 2.48 4.07
CA GLU A 318 20.82 1.62 5.20
C GLU A 318 19.54 1.10 5.84
N ILE A 319 19.55 -0.15 6.31
CA ILE A 319 18.45 -0.70 7.12
C ILE A 319 18.84 -0.54 8.58
N ILE A 320 18.11 0.30 9.29
CA ILE A 320 18.38 0.63 10.70
C ILE A 320 17.21 0.27 11.60
N ASP A 321 17.48 0.13 12.90
CA ASP A 321 16.43 0.04 13.91
C ASP A 321 15.73 1.40 14.05
N TYR A 322 14.40 1.39 14.23
CA TYR A 322 13.60 2.60 14.37
C TYR A 322 13.11 2.77 15.82
N PRO A 323 13.08 3.97 16.40
CA PRO A 323 13.65 5.21 15.84
C PRO A 323 15.18 5.14 15.71
N ASP A 324 15.72 5.94 14.79
CA ASP A 324 17.16 6.02 14.58
C ASP A 324 17.86 6.46 15.89
N PRO A 325 18.70 5.60 16.49
CA PRO A 325 19.33 5.93 17.76
C PRO A 325 20.31 7.12 17.66
N SER A 326 20.71 7.52 16.45
CA SER A 326 21.60 8.68 16.22
C SER A 326 20.87 10.03 16.29
N LEU A 327 19.52 10.02 16.36
CA LEU A 327 18.70 11.24 16.41
C LEU A 327 18.22 11.62 17.82
N ASN A 328 18.67 10.88 18.86
CA ASN A 328 18.38 11.18 20.28
C ASN A 328 19.49 12.02 20.91
#